data_fed43159ddc4aa44313fefd6e2150f60
#
_entry.id   fed43159ddc4aa44313fefd6e2150f60
#
_cell.length_a   1.000
_cell.length_b   1.000
_cell.length_c   1.000
_cell.angle_alpha   90.00
_cell.angle_beta   90.00
_cell.angle_gamma   90.00
#
_symmetry.space_group_name_H-M   'P 1'
#
loop_
_entity.id
_entity.type
_entity.pdbx_description
1 polymer ?
#
loop_
_entity_poly.entity_id
_entity_poly.type
_entity_poly.pdbx_seq_one_letter_code
_entity_poly.pdbx_strand_id
1 'polypeptide(L)'
;MISKIISKIIIACLIISSQTTQAQTADSILLKDIVWDKTAPAGMTELSIPSENSKIAGFMYSANGAQKHPTLLLLHGFPGNERNLDLAQVIRAHGWNVIYFDYRGSWGSQGQFSFENCVQDVKNVVLFCKKYSDSLHIDTSNIALFGHSMGGFVCLKALAELPGIKKGFALSTWDIYSDSKDLKPSQVKEAAKQMGEYFILNTTSEKLIKSVMANLSFFNIQNDAGALANKEIVMLDEHHMNQQLAASLKNSNNNYFDYEVWQTDHPFSNKR
;
A
#
# COMPACT_ATOMS: atom_id res chain seq x y z
N MET A 1 3.23 44.24 47.63
CA MET A 1 3.92 42.99 47.19
C MET A 1 3.07 42.18 46.19
N ILE A 2 1.79 42.01 46.40
CA ILE A 2 0.85 41.25 45.56
C ILE A 2 0.70 41.83 44.12
N SER A 3 0.66 43.18 43.99
CA SER A 3 0.55 43.86 42.67
C SER A 3 1.72 43.57 41.72
N LYS A 4 2.95 43.43 42.21
CA LYS A 4 4.14 43.12 41.42
C LYS A 4 4.20 41.64 40.97
N ILE A 5 3.53 40.76 41.69
CA ILE A 5 3.43 39.33 41.33
C ILE A 5 2.41 39.11 40.22
N ILE A 6 1.26 39.81 40.32
CA ILE A 6 0.20 39.75 39.28
C ILE A 6 0.73 40.31 37.92
N SER A 7 1.50 41.40 37.94
CA SER A 7 2.10 41.98 36.73
C SER A 7 3.10 41.02 36.07
N LYS A 8 3.88 40.25 36.83
CA LYS A 8 4.82 39.27 36.25
C LYS A 8 4.13 38.02 35.69
N ILE A 9 3.01 37.62 36.28
CA ILE A 9 2.21 36.49 35.77
C ILE A 9 1.52 36.86 34.45
N ILE A 10 0.99 38.08 34.33
CA ILE A 10 0.38 38.58 33.08
C ILE A 10 1.41 38.69 31.95
N ILE A 11 2.64 39.15 32.25
CA ILE A 11 3.72 39.25 31.27
C ILE A 11 4.18 37.83 30.86
N ALA A 12 4.26 36.86 31.76
CA ALA A 12 4.60 35.48 31.44
C ALA A 12 3.53 34.79 30.58
N CYS A 13 2.24 35.05 30.79
CA CYS A 13 1.15 34.55 29.98
C CYS A 13 1.13 35.17 28.55
N LEU A 14 1.56 36.44 28.41
CA LEU A 14 1.66 37.12 27.10
C LEU A 14 2.86 36.66 26.28
N ILE A 15 3.91 36.13 26.87
CA ILE A 15 5.08 35.59 26.20
C ILE A 15 4.81 34.15 25.67
N ILE A 16 3.92 33.42 26.30
CA ILE A 16 3.55 32.06 25.84
C ILE A 16 2.61 32.09 24.63
N SER A 17 1.95 33.21 24.35
CA SER A 17 0.99 33.34 23.24
C SER A 17 1.60 33.76 21.89
N SER A 18 2.92 33.92 21.79
CA SER A 18 3.59 34.29 20.54
C SER A 18 4.40 33.15 19.89
N GLN A 19 4.08 31.92 20.15
CA GLN A 19 4.46 30.86 19.21
C GLN A 19 3.54 31.01 18.00
N THR A 20 3.97 31.79 17.03
CA THR A 20 3.44 31.69 15.67
C THR A 20 3.68 30.24 15.22
N THR A 21 2.65 29.42 15.33
CA THR A 21 2.59 28.19 14.55
C THR A 21 2.74 28.66 13.09
N GLN A 22 3.92 28.53 12.53
CA GLN A 22 4.06 28.59 11.08
C GLN A 22 3.23 27.41 10.57
N ALA A 23 2.00 27.69 10.14
CA ALA A 23 1.26 26.74 9.34
C ALA A 23 2.16 26.42 8.16
N GLN A 24 2.54 25.14 8.02
CA GLN A 24 3.20 24.66 6.81
C GLN A 24 2.35 25.14 5.63
N THR A 25 2.93 25.93 4.74
CA THR A 25 2.28 26.26 3.48
C THR A 25 2.08 24.95 2.74
N ALA A 26 0.83 24.50 2.67
CA ALA A 26 0.49 23.30 1.92
C ALA A 26 0.93 23.50 0.46
N ASP A 27 1.59 22.50 -0.11
CA ASP A 27 1.90 22.48 -1.52
C ASP A 27 0.57 22.63 -2.29
N SER A 28 0.52 23.57 -3.24
CA SER A 28 -0.69 23.85 -4.02
C SER A 28 -1.21 22.60 -4.74
N ILE A 29 -0.33 21.67 -5.07
CA ILE A 29 -0.68 20.39 -5.72
C ILE A 29 -1.47 19.46 -4.80
N LEU A 30 -1.34 19.60 -3.47
CA LEU A 30 -2.14 18.83 -2.50
C LEU A 30 -3.57 19.34 -2.39
N LEU A 31 -3.84 20.56 -2.87
CA LEU A 31 -5.13 21.23 -2.70
C LEU A 31 -5.98 21.22 -3.98
N LYS A 32 -5.34 21.19 -5.15
CA LYS A 32 -6.03 21.25 -6.45
C LYS A 32 -5.13 20.74 -7.57
N ASP A 33 -5.74 20.29 -8.65
CA ASP A 33 -5.02 20.01 -9.89
C ASP A 33 -4.38 21.30 -10.44
N ILE A 34 -3.16 21.20 -10.96
CA ILE A 34 -2.40 22.33 -11.52
C ILE A 34 -3.14 22.91 -12.72
N VAL A 35 -3.67 22.04 -13.58
CA VAL A 35 -4.47 22.39 -14.76
C VAL A 35 -5.80 21.67 -14.67
N TRP A 36 -6.90 22.39 -14.94
CA TRP A 36 -8.23 21.81 -14.98
C TRP A 36 -8.72 21.67 -16.42
N ASP A 37 -8.85 20.43 -16.91
CA ASP A 37 -9.47 20.13 -18.20
C ASP A 37 -10.98 19.92 -18.00
N LYS A 38 -11.78 20.83 -18.53
CA LYS A 38 -13.26 20.74 -18.42
C LYS A 38 -13.86 19.61 -19.22
N THR A 39 -13.16 19.10 -20.23
CA THR A 39 -13.63 18.05 -21.13
C THR A 39 -13.31 16.66 -20.61
N ALA A 40 -12.25 16.54 -19.83
CA ALA A 40 -11.80 15.30 -19.18
C ALA A 40 -11.30 15.60 -17.75
N PRO A 41 -12.22 15.98 -16.84
CA PRO A 41 -11.83 16.38 -15.48
C PRO A 41 -11.37 15.17 -14.67
N ALA A 42 -10.56 15.45 -13.66
CA ALA A 42 -10.27 14.46 -12.61
C ALA A 42 -11.57 13.98 -11.97
N GLY A 43 -11.62 12.70 -11.61
CA GLY A 43 -12.84 12.08 -11.10
C GLY A 43 -12.61 10.80 -10.33
N MET A 44 -13.70 10.17 -9.94
CA MET A 44 -13.72 8.83 -9.35
C MET A 44 -14.71 7.95 -10.13
N THR A 45 -14.31 6.73 -10.41
CA THR A 45 -15.15 5.72 -11.05
C THR A 45 -15.13 4.45 -10.22
N GLU A 46 -16.30 3.93 -9.85
CA GLU A 46 -16.42 2.62 -9.21
C GLU A 46 -16.07 1.50 -10.19
N LEU A 47 -15.38 0.49 -9.71
CA LEU A 47 -14.94 -0.64 -10.50
C LEU A 47 -15.48 -1.95 -9.92
N SER A 48 -16.00 -2.81 -10.79
CA SER A 48 -16.30 -4.21 -10.49
C SER A 48 -15.37 -5.08 -11.31
N ILE A 49 -14.29 -5.55 -10.69
CA ILE A 49 -13.19 -6.19 -11.39
C ILE A 49 -13.35 -7.72 -11.30
N PRO A 50 -13.42 -8.44 -12.43
CA PRO A 50 -13.42 -9.90 -12.43
C PRO A 50 -12.09 -10.44 -11.88
N SER A 51 -12.17 -11.36 -10.92
CA SER A 51 -11.02 -12.10 -10.40
C SER A 51 -11.43 -13.56 -10.19
N GLU A 52 -10.95 -14.45 -11.04
CA GLU A 52 -11.38 -15.83 -11.15
C GLU A 52 -12.93 -15.91 -11.26
N ASN A 53 -13.56 -16.71 -10.41
CA ASN A 53 -15.03 -16.87 -10.36
C ASN A 53 -15.74 -15.83 -9.46
N SER A 54 -15.07 -14.71 -9.19
CA SER A 54 -15.53 -13.69 -8.24
C SER A 54 -15.46 -12.30 -8.86
N LYS A 55 -16.13 -11.34 -8.25
CA LYS A 55 -15.98 -9.92 -8.52
C LYS A 55 -15.39 -9.24 -7.30
N ILE A 56 -14.36 -8.46 -7.50
CA ILE A 56 -13.77 -7.62 -6.46
C ILE A 56 -14.22 -6.17 -6.64
N ALA A 57 -14.52 -5.53 -5.53
CA ALA A 57 -14.90 -4.14 -5.47
C ALA A 57 -13.66 -3.25 -5.48
N GLY A 58 -13.73 -2.15 -6.21
CA GLY A 58 -12.67 -1.16 -6.24
C GLY A 58 -13.16 0.15 -6.82
N PHE A 59 -12.27 1.09 -6.93
CA PHE A 59 -12.50 2.36 -7.63
C PHE A 59 -11.20 2.89 -8.21
N MET A 60 -11.33 3.77 -9.17
CA MET A 60 -10.22 4.50 -9.77
C MET A 60 -10.41 5.99 -9.53
N TYR A 61 -9.41 6.65 -8.97
CA TYR A 61 -9.25 8.09 -9.10
C TYR A 61 -8.57 8.38 -10.44
N SER A 62 -9.28 9.07 -11.32
CA SER A 62 -8.78 9.45 -12.65
C SER A 62 -7.98 10.74 -12.56
N ALA A 63 -6.83 10.77 -13.17
CA ALA A 63 -6.07 11.99 -13.39
C ALA A 63 -6.85 12.94 -14.32
N ASN A 64 -6.50 14.22 -14.28
CA ASN A 64 -7.10 15.24 -15.13
C ASN A 64 -6.45 15.23 -16.53
N GLY A 65 -7.29 15.21 -17.57
CA GLY A 65 -6.87 15.20 -18.98
C GLY A 65 -7.30 13.93 -19.74
N ALA A 66 -7.49 14.08 -21.06
CA ALA A 66 -8.01 13.02 -21.93
C ALA A 66 -6.96 11.99 -22.39
N GLN A 67 -5.66 12.25 -22.17
CA GLN A 67 -4.57 11.34 -22.55
C GLN A 67 -4.58 10.09 -21.67
N LYS A 68 -3.84 9.06 -22.10
CA LYS A 68 -3.55 7.91 -21.24
C LYS A 68 -2.59 8.32 -20.13
N HIS A 69 -2.88 7.90 -18.91
CA HIS A 69 -2.11 8.22 -17.72
C HIS A 69 -1.39 7.00 -17.16
N PRO A 70 -0.18 7.16 -16.61
CA PRO A 70 0.41 6.12 -15.77
C PRO A 70 -0.55 5.78 -14.63
N THR A 71 -0.50 4.53 -14.15
CA THR A 71 -1.49 4.05 -13.19
C THR A 71 -0.82 3.36 -12.02
N LEU A 72 -1.19 3.78 -10.81
CA LEU A 72 -0.77 3.16 -9.56
C LEU A 72 -1.86 2.21 -9.04
N LEU A 73 -1.48 0.97 -8.71
CA LEU A 73 -2.35 0.05 -7.97
C LEU A 73 -2.00 0.12 -6.49
N LEU A 74 -2.98 0.46 -5.65
CA LEU A 74 -2.85 0.51 -4.19
C LEU A 74 -3.27 -0.82 -3.58
N LEU A 75 -2.33 -1.47 -2.89
CA LEU A 75 -2.46 -2.78 -2.29
C LEU A 75 -2.51 -2.63 -0.77
N HIS A 76 -3.71 -2.80 -0.20
CA HIS A 76 -3.92 -2.60 1.23
C HIS A 76 -3.28 -3.70 2.09
N GLY A 77 -3.01 -3.37 3.36
CA GLY A 77 -2.50 -4.29 4.37
C GLY A 77 -3.58 -5.22 4.93
N PHE A 78 -3.24 -5.95 5.98
CA PHE A 78 -4.16 -6.82 6.73
C PHE A 78 -4.66 -6.07 7.98
N PRO A 79 -5.95 -6.07 8.26
CA PRO A 79 -7.08 -6.62 7.50
C PRO A 79 -7.68 -5.64 6.45
N GLY A 80 -7.05 -4.50 6.18
CA GLY A 80 -7.48 -3.54 5.15
C GLY A 80 -8.08 -2.25 5.67
N ASN A 81 -7.80 -1.88 6.92
CA ASN A 81 -8.28 -0.62 7.49
C ASN A 81 -7.57 0.60 6.87
N GLU A 82 -6.25 0.48 6.68
CA GLU A 82 -5.45 1.54 6.07
C GLU A 82 -5.45 1.40 4.55
N ARG A 83 -6.00 2.40 3.87
CA ARG A 83 -6.21 2.41 2.40
C ARG A 83 -5.29 3.34 1.65
N ASN A 84 -4.52 4.20 2.35
CA ASN A 84 -3.60 5.18 1.76
C ASN A 84 -4.29 6.13 0.74
N LEU A 85 -5.53 6.54 0.99
CA LEU A 85 -6.30 7.37 0.05
C LEU A 85 -5.85 8.83 0.02
N ASP A 86 -5.18 9.32 1.04
CA ASP A 86 -4.47 10.58 1.08
C ASP A 86 -3.34 10.60 0.04
N LEU A 87 -2.47 9.58 0.05
CA LEU A 87 -1.45 9.37 -0.97
C LEU A 87 -2.07 9.25 -2.37
N ALA A 88 -3.20 8.53 -2.49
CA ALA A 88 -3.90 8.38 -3.76
C ALA A 88 -4.27 9.73 -4.38
N GLN A 89 -4.76 10.69 -3.59
CA GLN A 89 -5.14 12.00 -4.10
C GLN A 89 -3.93 12.83 -4.54
N VAL A 90 -2.82 12.74 -3.79
CA VAL A 90 -1.56 13.42 -4.17
C VAL A 90 -1.04 12.87 -5.50
N ILE A 91 -0.95 11.54 -5.62
CA ILE A 91 -0.49 10.87 -6.84
C ILE A 91 -1.42 11.21 -8.03
N ARG A 92 -2.75 11.21 -7.83
CA ARG A 92 -3.71 11.62 -8.85
C ARG A 92 -3.47 13.05 -9.32
N ALA A 93 -3.26 14.00 -8.40
CA ALA A 93 -2.99 15.39 -8.72
C ALA A 93 -1.68 15.58 -9.52
N HIS A 94 -0.75 14.65 -9.42
CA HIS A 94 0.48 14.58 -10.22
C HIS A 94 0.30 13.87 -11.58
N GLY A 95 -0.94 13.62 -12.01
CA GLY A 95 -1.25 13.12 -13.34
C GLY A 95 -1.25 11.60 -13.48
N TRP A 96 -1.37 10.87 -12.38
CA TRP A 96 -1.52 9.41 -12.38
C TRP A 96 -2.97 9.00 -12.14
N ASN A 97 -3.43 7.96 -12.80
CA ASN A 97 -4.59 7.23 -12.30
C ASN A 97 -4.18 6.42 -11.07
N VAL A 98 -5.11 6.29 -10.11
CA VAL A 98 -4.88 5.46 -8.93
C VAL A 98 -6.05 4.50 -8.76
N ILE A 99 -5.78 3.19 -8.78
CA ILE A 99 -6.78 2.15 -8.56
C ILE A 99 -6.58 1.56 -7.17
N TYR A 100 -7.61 1.65 -6.35
CA TYR A 100 -7.76 0.92 -5.11
C TYR A 100 -8.79 -0.19 -5.30
N PHE A 101 -8.56 -1.34 -4.68
CA PHE A 101 -9.51 -2.46 -4.68
C PHE A 101 -9.36 -3.29 -3.40
N ASP A 102 -10.48 -3.90 -3.01
CA ASP A 102 -10.52 -4.83 -1.90
C ASP A 102 -10.32 -6.26 -2.45
N TYR A 103 -9.38 -7.02 -1.90
CA TYR A 103 -9.09 -8.40 -2.36
C TYR A 103 -10.31 -9.33 -2.23
N ARG A 104 -10.32 -10.44 -2.96
CA ARG A 104 -11.36 -11.46 -2.81
C ARG A 104 -11.61 -11.82 -1.35
N GLY A 105 -12.90 -11.89 -0.99
CA GLY A 105 -13.32 -12.23 0.36
C GLY A 105 -13.00 -11.17 1.41
N SER A 106 -12.73 -9.92 1.03
CA SER A 106 -12.56 -8.81 1.96
C SER A 106 -13.49 -7.64 1.62
N TRP A 107 -13.93 -6.89 2.63
CA TRP A 107 -14.59 -5.58 2.51
C TRP A 107 -15.74 -5.52 1.46
N GLY A 108 -16.49 -6.61 1.28
CA GLY A 108 -17.60 -6.68 0.32
C GLY A 108 -17.25 -7.28 -1.03
N SER A 109 -15.99 -7.54 -1.32
CA SER A 109 -15.55 -8.34 -2.47
C SER A 109 -16.00 -9.80 -2.33
N GLN A 110 -16.42 -10.40 -3.43
CA GLN A 110 -16.82 -11.81 -3.47
C GLN A 110 -15.63 -12.76 -3.27
N GLY A 111 -15.92 -14.03 -3.01
CA GLY A 111 -14.93 -15.11 -2.94
C GLY A 111 -14.37 -15.36 -1.55
N GLN A 112 -13.21 -16.00 -1.49
CA GLN A 112 -12.52 -16.37 -0.25
C GLN A 112 -11.24 -15.54 -0.11
N PHE A 113 -10.98 -15.07 1.10
CA PHE A 113 -9.73 -14.38 1.39
C PHE A 113 -8.62 -15.38 1.69
N SER A 114 -7.49 -15.23 1.01
CA SER A 114 -6.18 -15.80 1.35
C SER A 114 -5.07 -14.89 0.84
N PHE A 115 -3.87 -15.03 1.40
CA PHE A 115 -2.74 -14.22 0.97
C PHE A 115 -2.32 -14.53 -0.47
N GLU A 116 -2.42 -15.79 -0.89
CA GLU A 116 -2.17 -16.21 -2.27
C GLU A 116 -3.21 -15.61 -3.24
N ASN A 117 -4.49 -15.56 -2.83
CA ASN A 117 -5.53 -14.92 -3.61
C ASN A 117 -5.28 -13.43 -3.77
N CYS A 118 -4.72 -12.75 -2.77
CA CYS A 118 -4.35 -11.33 -2.89
C CYS A 118 -3.33 -11.10 -4.03
N VAL A 119 -2.33 -11.95 -4.15
CA VAL A 119 -1.34 -11.89 -5.25
C VAL A 119 -2.01 -12.14 -6.61
N GLN A 120 -2.89 -13.16 -6.68
CA GLN A 120 -3.63 -13.46 -7.91
C GLN A 120 -4.58 -12.31 -8.31
N ASP A 121 -5.21 -11.64 -7.33
CA ASP A 121 -6.09 -10.51 -7.59
C ASP A 121 -5.34 -9.34 -8.24
N VAL A 122 -4.12 -9.03 -7.79
CA VAL A 122 -3.28 -8.01 -8.44
C VAL A 122 -3.06 -8.35 -9.92
N LYS A 123 -2.77 -9.61 -10.25
CA LYS A 123 -2.58 -10.07 -11.64
C LYS A 123 -3.84 -9.86 -12.46
N ASN A 124 -5.00 -10.17 -11.89
CA ASN A 124 -6.30 -9.99 -12.55
C ASN A 124 -6.66 -8.49 -12.71
N VAL A 125 -6.32 -7.64 -11.74
CA VAL A 125 -6.46 -6.18 -11.87
C VAL A 125 -5.56 -5.63 -12.99
N VAL A 126 -4.33 -6.10 -13.12
CA VAL A 126 -3.45 -5.71 -14.23
C VAL A 126 -4.03 -6.15 -15.59
N LEU A 127 -4.61 -7.34 -15.67
CA LEU A 127 -5.31 -7.80 -16.89
C LEU A 127 -6.54 -6.93 -17.19
N PHE A 128 -7.30 -6.56 -16.16
CA PHE A 128 -8.42 -5.62 -16.28
C PHE A 128 -7.98 -4.25 -16.81
N CYS A 129 -6.90 -3.68 -16.26
CA CYS A 129 -6.31 -2.43 -16.73
C CYS A 129 -5.93 -2.50 -18.22
N LYS A 130 -5.29 -3.59 -18.64
CA LYS A 130 -4.93 -3.79 -20.04
C LYS A 130 -6.16 -3.89 -20.95
N LYS A 131 -7.17 -4.64 -20.54
CA LYS A 131 -8.42 -4.83 -21.30
C LYS A 131 -9.21 -3.53 -21.48
N TYR A 132 -9.25 -2.69 -20.46
CA TYR A 132 -10.04 -1.45 -20.45
C TYR A 132 -9.19 -0.19 -20.58
N SER A 133 -7.97 -0.32 -21.09
CA SER A 133 -6.98 0.77 -21.15
C SER A 133 -7.48 2.00 -21.91
N ASP A 134 -8.27 1.84 -22.95
CA ASP A 134 -8.79 2.95 -23.73
C ASP A 134 -9.93 3.67 -22.99
N SER A 135 -10.90 2.93 -22.47
CA SER A 135 -12.05 3.51 -21.77
C SER A 135 -11.69 4.11 -20.41
N LEU A 136 -10.62 3.64 -19.77
CA LEU A 136 -10.14 4.14 -18.48
C LEU A 136 -8.91 5.06 -18.61
N HIS A 137 -8.51 5.39 -19.83
CA HIS A 137 -7.34 6.23 -20.11
C HIS A 137 -6.06 5.75 -19.39
N ILE A 138 -5.81 4.42 -19.41
CA ILE A 138 -4.66 3.80 -18.74
C ILE A 138 -3.50 3.63 -19.74
N ASP A 139 -2.32 4.16 -19.38
CA ASP A 139 -1.06 3.80 -20.04
C ASP A 139 -0.57 2.46 -19.48
N THR A 140 -0.80 1.39 -20.22
CA THR A 140 -0.46 0.02 -19.81
C THR A 140 1.05 -0.26 -19.76
N SER A 141 1.88 0.62 -20.32
CA SER A 141 3.34 0.53 -20.24
C SER A 141 3.89 1.10 -18.93
N ASN A 142 3.08 1.90 -18.22
CA ASN A 142 3.44 2.60 -16.98
C ASN A 142 2.45 2.27 -15.84
N ILE A 143 2.36 0.99 -15.48
CA ILE A 143 1.64 0.54 -14.27
C ILE A 143 2.68 0.30 -13.18
N ALA A 144 2.44 0.84 -11.99
CA ALA A 144 3.23 0.65 -10.78
C ALA A 144 2.39 0.05 -9.66
N LEU A 145 3.06 -0.65 -8.73
CA LEU A 145 2.43 -1.23 -7.54
C LEU A 145 2.90 -0.48 -6.30
N PHE A 146 1.98 -0.18 -5.40
CA PHE A 146 2.28 0.33 -4.06
C PHE A 146 1.57 -0.54 -3.04
N GLY A 147 2.30 -1.09 -2.08
CA GLY A 147 1.73 -1.94 -1.04
C GLY A 147 2.22 -1.58 0.35
N HIS A 148 1.30 -1.60 1.34
CA HIS A 148 1.60 -1.36 2.73
C HIS A 148 1.38 -2.63 3.56
N SER A 149 2.31 -2.97 4.44
CA SER A 149 2.21 -4.12 5.35
C SER A 149 2.06 -5.44 4.57
N MET A 150 0.97 -6.19 4.74
CA MET A 150 0.62 -7.34 3.88
C MET A 150 0.61 -6.95 2.40
N GLY A 151 0.12 -5.75 2.07
CA GLY A 151 0.17 -5.22 0.70
C GLY A 151 1.58 -5.05 0.16
N GLY A 152 2.58 -4.79 1.02
CA GLY A 152 4.00 -4.78 0.66
C GLY A 152 4.49 -6.17 0.23
N PHE A 153 4.12 -7.22 0.99
CA PHE A 153 4.34 -8.61 0.59
C PHE A 153 3.68 -8.91 -0.77
N VAL A 154 2.39 -8.57 -0.92
CA VAL A 154 1.64 -8.79 -2.16
C VAL A 154 2.26 -8.02 -3.33
N CYS A 155 2.75 -6.78 -3.09
CA CYS A 155 3.45 -5.97 -4.08
C CYS A 155 4.69 -6.69 -4.62
N LEU A 156 5.58 -7.15 -3.75
CA LEU A 156 6.83 -7.81 -4.15
C LEU A 156 6.56 -9.14 -4.84
N LYS A 157 5.62 -9.95 -4.34
CA LYS A 157 5.22 -11.22 -4.98
C LYS A 157 4.61 -10.99 -6.37
N ALA A 158 3.65 -10.09 -6.49
CA ALA A 158 3.02 -9.78 -7.77
C ALA A 158 4.01 -9.17 -8.76
N LEU A 159 4.93 -8.32 -8.30
CA LEU A 159 5.98 -7.72 -9.13
C LEU A 159 6.90 -8.79 -9.72
N ALA A 160 7.25 -9.81 -8.94
CA ALA A 160 8.04 -10.95 -9.41
C ALA A 160 7.32 -11.78 -10.49
N GLU A 161 6.00 -11.98 -10.34
CA GLU A 161 5.17 -12.77 -11.27
C GLU A 161 4.69 -11.99 -12.50
N LEU A 162 4.86 -10.65 -12.54
CA LEU A 162 4.40 -9.76 -13.60
C LEU A 162 5.59 -9.15 -14.37
N PRO A 163 6.16 -9.82 -15.38
CA PRO A 163 7.36 -9.32 -16.07
C PRO A 163 7.14 -7.96 -16.74
N GLY A 164 5.91 -7.63 -17.14
CA GLY A 164 5.55 -6.34 -17.74
C GLY A 164 5.45 -5.18 -16.76
N ILE A 165 5.32 -5.43 -15.47
CA ILE A 165 5.34 -4.38 -14.43
C ILE A 165 6.78 -4.22 -13.94
N LYS A 166 7.26 -2.98 -13.88
CA LYS A 166 8.66 -2.68 -13.57
C LYS A 166 8.87 -2.05 -12.20
N LYS A 167 7.86 -1.37 -11.65
CA LYS A 167 7.98 -0.51 -10.47
C LYS A 167 7.14 -1.03 -9.30
N GLY A 168 7.78 -1.16 -8.13
CA GLY A 168 7.13 -1.54 -6.90
C GLY A 168 7.60 -0.71 -5.72
N PHE A 169 6.66 -0.27 -4.91
CA PHE A 169 6.87 0.45 -3.65
C PHE A 169 6.28 -0.39 -2.52
N ALA A 170 7.14 -0.87 -1.62
CA ALA A 170 6.75 -1.75 -0.53
C ALA A 170 7.01 -1.08 0.81
N LEU A 171 5.92 -0.65 1.46
CA LEU A 171 5.92 0.10 2.70
C LEU A 171 5.67 -0.85 3.87
N SER A 172 6.56 -0.89 4.88
CA SER A 172 6.46 -1.75 6.08
C SER A 172 6.07 -3.18 5.74
N THR A 173 6.74 -3.78 4.78
CA THR A 173 6.41 -5.12 4.25
C THR A 173 6.28 -6.14 5.37
N TRP A 174 5.16 -6.83 5.44
CA TRP A 174 5.02 -7.98 6.32
C TRP A 174 5.81 -9.18 5.78
N ASP A 175 6.90 -9.56 6.44
CA ASP A 175 7.63 -10.78 6.13
C ASP A 175 6.91 -12.00 6.74
N ILE A 176 5.85 -12.44 6.05
CA ILE A 176 4.99 -13.56 6.46
C ILE A 176 5.82 -14.85 6.64
N TYR A 177 6.85 -15.04 5.82
CA TYR A 177 7.73 -16.21 5.93
C TYR A 177 8.49 -16.22 7.25
N SER A 178 9.15 -15.12 7.59
CA SER A 178 9.93 -15.04 8.82
C SER A 178 9.09 -15.21 10.07
N ASP A 179 7.86 -14.71 10.08
CA ASP A 179 6.93 -14.88 11.20
C ASP A 179 6.36 -16.30 11.30
N SER A 180 6.42 -17.10 10.23
CA SER A 180 5.71 -18.38 10.17
C SER A 180 6.63 -19.61 10.05
N LYS A 181 7.88 -19.45 9.61
CA LYS A 181 8.80 -20.57 9.27
C LYS A 181 9.05 -21.55 10.40
N ASP A 182 9.05 -21.06 11.63
CA ASP A 182 9.35 -21.87 12.83
C ASP A 182 8.08 -22.29 13.60
N LEU A 183 6.88 -21.94 13.08
CA LEU A 183 5.61 -22.22 13.72
C LEU A 183 5.29 -23.73 13.66
N LYS A 184 5.01 -24.33 14.80
CA LYS A 184 4.64 -25.75 14.91
C LYS A 184 3.13 -25.95 14.78
N PRO A 185 2.65 -27.08 14.25
CA PRO A 185 1.22 -27.40 14.16
C PRO A 185 0.46 -27.25 15.48
N SER A 186 1.09 -27.56 16.62
CA SER A 186 0.50 -27.41 17.95
C SER A 186 0.27 -25.96 18.37
N GLN A 187 0.93 -25.00 17.73
CA GLN A 187 0.86 -23.56 18.06
C GLN A 187 -0.18 -22.82 17.19
N VAL A 188 -0.74 -23.45 16.16
CA VAL A 188 -1.65 -22.80 15.20
C VAL A 188 -2.84 -22.13 15.87
N LYS A 189 -3.48 -22.80 16.85
CA LYS A 189 -4.64 -22.22 17.55
C LYS A 189 -4.28 -20.98 18.37
N GLU A 190 -3.14 -21.00 19.03
CA GLU A 190 -2.69 -19.83 19.81
C GLU A 190 -2.28 -18.67 18.88
N ALA A 191 -1.58 -18.96 17.79
CA ALA A 191 -1.24 -17.95 16.79
C ALA A 191 -2.51 -17.35 16.13
N ALA A 192 -3.53 -18.18 15.85
CA ALA A 192 -4.80 -17.70 15.32
C ALA A 192 -5.55 -16.80 16.31
N LYS A 193 -5.52 -17.16 17.61
CA LYS A 193 -6.08 -16.31 18.66
C LYS A 193 -5.37 -14.95 18.76
N GLN A 194 -4.04 -14.95 18.66
CA GLN A 194 -3.24 -13.70 18.67
C GLN A 194 -3.48 -12.85 17.42
N MET A 195 -3.63 -13.46 16.25
CA MET A 195 -3.99 -12.76 15.01
C MET A 195 -5.39 -12.11 15.11
N GLY A 196 -6.33 -12.74 15.84
CA GLY A 196 -7.72 -12.30 15.96
C GLY A 196 -8.59 -12.71 14.78
N GLU A 197 -9.90 -12.49 14.90
CA GLU A 197 -10.87 -12.78 13.84
C GLU A 197 -11.46 -11.46 13.31
N TYR A 198 -11.66 -11.40 12.00
CA TYR A 198 -12.11 -10.18 11.32
C TYR A 198 -13.37 -10.46 10.52
N PHE A 199 -14.51 -9.89 10.94
CA PHE A 199 -15.82 -10.08 10.29
C PHE A 199 -15.86 -9.59 8.83
N ILE A 200 -14.90 -8.71 8.46
CA ILE A 200 -14.77 -8.16 7.10
C ILE A 200 -14.02 -9.11 6.15
N LEU A 201 -13.50 -10.24 6.66
CA LEU A 201 -12.76 -11.22 5.87
C LEU A 201 -13.55 -12.54 5.81
N ASN A 202 -13.80 -13.05 4.61
CA ASN A 202 -14.42 -14.38 4.38
C ASN A 202 -13.35 -15.49 4.53
N THR A 203 -12.84 -15.65 5.74
CA THR A 203 -11.85 -16.64 6.15
C THR A 203 -11.78 -16.70 7.67
N THR A 204 -10.93 -17.55 8.22
CA THR A 204 -10.55 -17.53 9.65
C THR A 204 -9.05 -17.42 9.77
N SER A 205 -8.56 -16.86 10.88
CA SER A 205 -7.11 -16.76 11.13
C SER A 205 -6.43 -18.11 11.17
N GLU A 206 -7.12 -19.15 11.67
CA GLU A 206 -6.60 -20.51 11.65
C GLU A 206 -6.41 -21.06 10.23
N LYS A 207 -7.34 -20.78 9.30
CA LYS A 207 -7.20 -21.16 7.89
C LYS A 207 -6.04 -20.44 7.22
N LEU A 208 -5.87 -19.13 7.48
CA LEU A 208 -4.76 -18.36 6.94
C LEU A 208 -3.41 -18.92 7.39
N ILE A 209 -3.23 -19.15 8.68
CA ILE A 209 -1.99 -19.70 9.23
C ILE A 209 -1.70 -21.09 8.66
N LYS A 210 -2.71 -21.96 8.57
CA LYS A 210 -2.54 -23.29 7.97
C LYS A 210 -2.15 -23.23 6.49
N SER A 211 -2.71 -22.27 5.72
CA SER A 211 -2.35 -22.06 4.33
C SER A 211 -0.88 -21.63 4.21
N VAL A 212 -0.43 -20.67 5.04
CA VAL A 212 0.97 -20.25 5.08
C VAL A 212 1.90 -21.41 5.39
N MET A 213 1.61 -22.19 6.43
CA MET A 213 2.43 -23.34 6.82
C MET A 213 2.49 -24.43 5.74
N ALA A 214 1.40 -24.64 5.01
CA ALA A 214 1.34 -25.62 3.93
C ALA A 214 2.15 -25.19 2.70
N ASN A 215 2.43 -23.90 2.54
CA ASN A 215 3.06 -23.33 1.34
C ASN A 215 4.17 -22.30 1.68
N LEU A 216 4.96 -22.57 2.71
CA LEU A 216 6.01 -21.65 3.20
C LEU A 216 6.95 -21.13 2.10
N SER A 217 7.26 -21.97 1.11
CA SER A 217 8.14 -21.59 0.01
C SER A 217 7.57 -20.43 -0.82
N PHE A 218 6.25 -20.38 -1.01
CA PHE A 218 5.59 -19.27 -1.69
C PHE A 218 5.75 -17.96 -0.91
N PHE A 219 5.73 -18.00 0.41
CA PHE A 219 5.81 -16.81 1.27
C PHE A 219 7.23 -16.28 1.44
N ASN A 220 8.25 -17.04 1.04
CA ASN A 220 9.64 -16.59 1.10
C ASN A 220 9.99 -15.71 -0.12
N ILE A 221 9.94 -14.39 0.05
CA ILE A 221 10.24 -13.40 -1.01
C ILE A 221 11.69 -13.55 -1.54
N GLN A 222 12.62 -14.06 -0.74
CA GLN A 222 14.00 -14.29 -1.19
C GLN A 222 14.08 -15.28 -2.36
N ASN A 223 13.11 -16.20 -2.46
CA ASN A 223 13.01 -17.12 -3.60
C ASN A 223 12.72 -16.40 -4.93
N ASP A 224 12.19 -15.19 -4.86
CA ASP A 224 11.82 -14.38 -6.02
C ASP A 224 12.93 -13.38 -6.43
N ALA A 225 14.08 -13.38 -5.74
CA ALA A 225 15.15 -12.41 -5.95
C ALA A 225 15.60 -12.33 -7.43
N GLY A 226 15.67 -13.48 -8.12
CA GLY A 226 16.00 -13.54 -9.55
C GLY A 226 14.95 -12.86 -10.44
N ALA A 227 13.65 -13.04 -10.14
CA ALA A 227 12.56 -12.41 -10.87
C ALA A 227 12.46 -10.89 -10.58
N LEU A 228 12.90 -10.47 -9.41
CA LEU A 228 12.96 -9.08 -8.96
C LEU A 228 14.24 -8.35 -9.43
N ALA A 229 15.24 -9.05 -9.95
CA ALA A 229 16.56 -8.51 -10.26
C ALA A 229 16.59 -7.32 -11.23
N ASN A 230 15.61 -7.24 -12.14
CA ASN A 230 15.52 -6.16 -13.13
C ASN A 230 14.32 -5.22 -12.88
N LYS A 231 13.84 -5.16 -11.65
CA LYS A 231 12.74 -4.27 -11.23
C LYS A 231 13.29 -3.01 -10.55
N GLU A 232 12.52 -1.95 -10.57
CA GLU A 232 12.74 -0.75 -9.79
C GLU A 232 11.94 -0.91 -8.48
N ILE A 233 12.64 -1.05 -7.37
CA ILE A 233 12.03 -1.35 -6.07
C ILE A 233 12.44 -0.28 -5.05
N VAL A 234 11.46 0.26 -4.36
CA VAL A 234 11.66 1.05 -3.15
C VAL A 234 11.00 0.33 -1.99
N MET A 235 11.77 0.05 -0.94
CA MET A 235 11.26 -0.46 0.32
C MET A 235 11.46 0.60 1.40
N LEU A 236 10.45 0.79 2.24
CA LEU A 236 10.46 1.79 3.31
C LEU A 236 9.86 1.17 4.57
N ASP A 237 10.59 1.23 5.67
CA ASP A 237 10.16 0.72 6.96
C ASP A 237 10.11 1.82 8.03
N GLU A 238 9.29 1.62 9.07
CA GLU A 238 9.32 2.39 10.32
C GLU A 238 10.41 1.93 11.29
N HIS A 239 10.86 0.68 11.15
CA HIS A 239 11.93 0.05 11.90
C HIS A 239 12.77 -0.82 10.98
N HIS A 240 13.90 -1.34 11.46
CA HIS A 240 14.81 -2.19 10.68
C HIS A 240 14.32 -3.64 10.46
N MET A 241 13.00 -3.89 10.48
CA MET A 241 12.44 -5.25 10.43
C MET A 241 12.80 -5.99 9.14
N ASN A 242 12.76 -5.32 8.01
CA ASN A 242 13.04 -5.91 6.70
C ASN A 242 14.49 -5.70 6.22
N GLN A 243 15.41 -5.24 7.09
CA GLN A 243 16.79 -4.92 6.69
C GLN A 243 17.49 -6.11 6.01
N GLN A 244 17.32 -7.33 6.54
CA GLN A 244 17.94 -8.52 5.96
C GLN A 244 17.34 -8.91 4.62
N LEU A 245 16.01 -8.87 4.51
CA LEU A 245 15.29 -9.09 3.27
C LEU A 245 15.69 -8.06 2.21
N ALA A 246 15.67 -6.78 2.56
CA ALA A 246 16.05 -5.69 1.68
C ALA A 246 17.51 -5.82 1.19
N ALA A 247 18.45 -6.16 2.07
CA ALA A 247 19.84 -6.41 1.70
C ALA A 247 19.99 -7.57 0.73
N SER A 248 19.25 -8.67 0.95
CA SER A 248 19.23 -9.83 0.06
C SER A 248 18.72 -9.48 -1.33
N LEU A 249 17.59 -8.77 -1.43
CA LEU A 249 17.01 -8.34 -2.69
C LEU A 249 17.91 -7.33 -3.41
N LYS A 250 18.48 -6.37 -2.69
CA LYS A 250 19.40 -5.36 -3.24
C LYS A 250 20.65 -6.01 -3.87
N ASN A 251 21.23 -7.00 -3.21
CA ASN A 251 22.41 -7.72 -3.72
C ASN A 251 22.15 -8.47 -5.03
N SER A 252 20.90 -8.84 -5.28
CA SER A 252 20.47 -9.52 -6.51
C SER A 252 19.89 -8.57 -7.56
N ASN A 253 19.66 -7.30 -7.22
CA ASN A 253 19.03 -6.33 -8.11
C ASN A 253 20.07 -5.66 -9.02
N ASN A 254 19.79 -5.68 -10.33
CA ASN A 254 20.65 -5.11 -11.38
C ASN A 254 20.15 -3.78 -11.92
N ASN A 255 19.04 -3.25 -11.38
CA ASN A 255 18.42 -2.02 -11.85
C ASN A 255 18.44 -0.96 -10.73
N TYR A 256 17.32 -0.74 -10.09
CA TYR A 256 17.19 0.24 -9.01
C TYR A 256 16.58 -0.42 -7.77
N PHE A 257 17.29 -0.32 -6.67
CA PHE A 257 16.80 -0.77 -5.37
C PHE A 257 17.18 0.22 -4.29
N ASP A 258 16.18 0.75 -3.61
CA ASP A 258 16.36 1.63 -2.47
C ASP A 258 15.66 1.09 -1.23
N TYR A 259 16.29 1.25 -0.07
CA TYR A 259 15.74 0.88 1.23
C TYR A 259 16.03 1.95 2.24
N GLU A 260 14.98 2.51 2.80
CA GLU A 260 15.06 3.53 3.84
C GLU A 260 14.32 3.10 5.10
N VAL A 261 14.69 3.67 6.24
CA VAL A 261 14.01 3.51 7.52
C VAL A 261 13.67 4.90 8.05
N TRP A 262 12.39 5.15 8.30
CA TRP A 262 11.91 6.41 8.82
C TRP A 262 11.43 6.26 10.26
N GLN A 263 11.68 7.25 11.10
CA GLN A 263 11.13 7.31 12.45
C GLN A 263 9.65 7.68 12.39
N THR A 264 8.79 6.68 12.49
CA THR A 264 7.33 6.82 12.37
C THR A 264 6.63 5.62 13.02
N ASP A 265 5.31 5.63 13.03
CA ASP A 265 4.48 4.47 13.35
C ASP A 265 4.21 3.61 12.10
N HIS A 266 3.61 2.44 12.27
CA HIS A 266 3.33 1.50 11.18
C HIS A 266 2.51 2.10 10.02
N PRO A 267 1.46 2.95 10.25
CA PRO A 267 0.75 3.64 9.16
C PRO A 267 1.45 4.90 8.65
N PHE A 268 2.64 5.25 9.13
CA PHE A 268 3.41 6.46 8.74
C PHE A 268 2.68 7.78 9.03
N SER A 269 1.91 7.84 10.13
CA SER A 269 1.00 8.95 10.43
C SER A 269 1.68 10.33 10.51
N ASN A 270 2.93 10.40 10.97
CA ASN A 270 3.68 11.66 11.08
C ASN A 270 4.48 12.02 9.83
N LYS A 271 4.35 11.28 8.74
CA LYS A 271 5.08 11.46 7.47
C LYS A 271 4.17 11.64 6.26
N ARG A 272 2.87 11.70 6.49
CA ARG A 272 1.83 11.92 5.47
C ARG A 272 1.49 13.39 5.30
#